data_62bfe940543ffe2fe187e9a4dbc8e81d
#
_entry.id   62bfe940543ffe2fe187e9a4dbc8e81d
#
_cell.length_a   1.000
_cell.length_b   1.000
_cell.length_c   1.000
_cell.angle_alpha   90.00
_cell.angle_beta   90.00
_cell.angle_gamma   90.00
#
_symmetry.space_group_name_H-M   'P 1'
#
loop_
_entity.id
_entity.type
_entity.pdbx_description
1 polymer ?
#
loop_
_entity_poly.entity_id
_entity_poly.type
_entity_poly.pdbx_seq_one_letter_code
_entity_poly.pdbx_strand_id
1 'polypeptide(L)'
;MFSVHVEHPTPKAPLPALADQRRYWDERWDRQRLPNDYQRRRGDTIVHLLRSLRLTNPEILDFGCGTGWFTEQLSHVGRATGLDLSDAAITYAKATYPHVPFIAANLFELSFPVEQFDVVVSQEVLAHVQDPAAYLDRIARVLKPNGFLIITSANPLVIERWTDRGPDYAAHIKLFVSRRELKRMLRQRFRVLRMTSIMPIGDRGFFRLVNSYKLNTALGWVIPPRYLERVKEWAGLGYTLIALAQKRV
;
A
#
# COMPACT_ATOMS: atom_id res chain seq x y z
N MET A 1 -15.20 32.20 -6.05
CA MET A 1 -13.78 31.91 -5.77
C MET A 1 -13.70 31.54 -4.29
N PHE A 2 -13.99 30.27 -3.93
CA PHE A 2 -13.93 29.80 -2.54
C PHE A 2 -12.69 28.90 -2.40
N SER A 3 -11.66 29.49 -1.81
CA SER A 3 -10.46 28.76 -1.40
C SER A 3 -10.79 27.94 -0.15
N VAL A 4 -11.01 26.64 -0.31
CA VAL A 4 -11.08 25.72 0.82
C VAL A 4 -9.64 25.42 1.22
N HIS A 5 -9.14 26.11 2.22
CA HIS A 5 -7.97 25.70 2.95
C HIS A 5 -8.27 24.38 3.65
N VAL A 6 -7.81 23.28 3.07
CA VAL A 6 -7.70 22.03 3.81
C VAL A 6 -6.48 22.19 4.72
N GLU A 7 -6.74 22.56 5.97
CA GLU A 7 -5.74 22.43 7.02
C GLU A 7 -5.39 20.93 7.16
N HIS A 8 -4.18 20.58 6.75
CA HIS A 8 -3.61 19.29 7.13
C HIS A 8 -3.49 19.31 8.66
N PRO A 9 -4.02 18.30 9.37
CA PRO A 9 -3.82 18.22 10.78
C PRO A 9 -2.32 18.07 11.04
N THR A 10 -1.69 19.16 11.48
CA THR A 10 -0.38 19.09 12.13
C THR A 10 -0.49 18.05 13.24
N PRO A 11 0.47 17.13 13.39
CA PRO A 11 0.41 16.16 14.48
C PRO A 11 0.39 16.90 15.80
N LYS A 12 -0.76 16.88 16.48
CA LYS A 12 -0.96 17.52 17.80
C LYS A 12 -0.24 16.74 18.92
N ALA A 13 0.41 15.64 18.62
CA ALA A 13 1.16 14.83 19.57
C ALA A 13 2.56 14.55 19.02
N PRO A 14 3.58 14.40 19.88
CA PRO A 14 4.89 13.96 19.44
C PRO A 14 4.76 12.60 18.75
N LEU A 15 5.53 12.41 17.67
CA LEU A 15 5.53 11.16 16.94
C LEU A 15 6.01 10.03 17.87
N PRO A 16 5.35 8.85 17.84
CA PRO A 16 5.73 7.74 18.71
C PRO A 16 7.16 7.30 18.45
N ALA A 17 7.87 6.94 19.52
CA ALA A 17 9.22 6.41 19.42
C ALA A 17 9.24 5.11 18.58
N LEU A 18 10.39 4.81 17.97
CA LEU A 18 10.54 3.59 17.14
C LEU A 18 10.17 2.31 17.92
N ALA A 19 10.56 2.23 19.22
CA ALA A 19 10.21 1.11 20.07
C ALA A 19 8.70 0.94 20.26
N ASP A 20 7.95 2.04 20.37
CA ASP A 20 6.50 2.02 20.48
C ASP A 20 5.84 1.58 19.17
N GLN A 21 6.37 2.02 18.02
CA GLN A 21 5.90 1.56 16.72
C GLN A 21 6.14 0.06 16.55
N ARG A 22 7.33 -0.44 16.92
CA ARG A 22 7.66 -1.86 16.84
C ARG A 22 6.69 -2.67 17.70
N ARG A 23 6.50 -2.30 18.96
CA ARG A 23 5.55 -2.96 19.87
C ARG A 23 4.13 -2.99 19.32
N TYR A 24 3.66 -1.85 18.78
CA TYR A 24 2.34 -1.77 18.15
C TYR A 24 2.19 -2.79 17.01
N TRP A 25 3.18 -2.90 16.13
CA TRP A 25 3.14 -3.84 15.00
C TRP A 25 3.27 -5.29 15.46
N ASP A 26 4.09 -5.58 16.46
CA ASP A 26 4.19 -6.92 17.06
C ASP A 26 2.83 -7.39 17.59
N GLU A 27 2.16 -6.57 18.41
CA GLU A 27 0.83 -6.87 18.94
C GLU A 27 -0.23 -6.98 17.85
N ARG A 28 -0.14 -6.18 16.81
CA ARG A 28 -1.07 -6.24 15.70
C ARG A 28 -0.96 -7.55 14.92
N TRP A 29 0.25 -7.96 14.59
CA TRP A 29 0.49 -9.17 13.82
C TRP A 29 0.25 -10.44 14.63
N ASP A 30 0.38 -10.42 15.94
CA ASP A 30 -0.04 -11.52 16.81
C ASP A 30 -1.56 -11.75 16.75
N ARG A 31 -2.34 -10.69 16.61
CA ARG A 31 -3.81 -10.77 16.51
C ARG A 31 -4.30 -11.14 15.11
N GLN A 32 -3.58 -10.79 14.06
CA GLN A 32 -4.02 -10.99 12.66
C GLN A 32 -2.88 -11.57 11.82
N ARG A 33 -2.69 -12.87 11.87
CA ARG A 33 -1.64 -13.58 11.12
C ARG A 33 -2.00 -13.90 9.68
N LEU A 34 -3.30 -14.09 9.39
CA LEU A 34 -3.78 -14.41 8.05
C LEU A 34 -4.37 -13.17 7.34
N PRO A 35 -4.23 -13.09 6.01
CA PRO A 35 -4.81 -11.99 5.26
C PRO A 35 -6.33 -12.09 5.21
N ASN A 36 -7.00 -10.95 5.34
CA ASN A 36 -8.43 -10.82 5.06
C ASN A 36 -8.70 -10.64 3.55
N ASP A 37 -9.97 -10.62 3.14
CA ASP A 37 -10.36 -10.52 1.74
C ASP A 37 -9.89 -9.22 1.07
N TYR A 38 -9.84 -8.10 1.81
CA TYR A 38 -9.30 -6.84 1.31
C TYR A 38 -7.81 -6.95 0.98
N GLN A 39 -7.06 -7.61 1.84
CA GLN A 39 -5.63 -7.83 1.63
C GLN A 39 -5.38 -8.78 0.45
N ARG A 40 -6.18 -9.85 0.33
CA ARG A 40 -6.10 -10.80 -0.79
C ARG A 40 -6.37 -10.11 -2.12
N ARG A 41 -7.50 -9.38 -2.25
CA ARG A 41 -7.85 -8.64 -3.48
C ARG A 41 -6.78 -7.61 -3.87
N ARG A 42 -6.18 -6.94 -2.87
CA ARG A 42 -5.06 -6.03 -3.10
C ARG A 42 -3.84 -6.77 -3.62
N GLY A 43 -3.47 -7.88 -2.99
CA GLY A 43 -2.37 -8.75 -3.44
C GLY A 43 -2.54 -9.22 -4.87
N ASP A 44 -3.72 -9.74 -5.23
CA ASP A 44 -4.04 -10.21 -6.59
C ASP A 44 -3.86 -9.09 -7.61
N THR A 45 -4.30 -7.87 -7.27
CA THR A 45 -4.12 -6.72 -8.16
C THR A 45 -2.65 -6.36 -8.34
N ILE A 46 -1.84 -6.43 -7.29
CA ILE A 46 -0.40 -6.16 -7.33
C ILE A 46 0.31 -7.23 -8.17
N VAL A 47 0.01 -8.52 -7.96
CA VAL A 47 0.56 -9.62 -8.76
C VAL A 47 0.21 -9.46 -10.24
N HIS A 48 -1.03 -9.06 -10.55
CA HIS A 48 -1.43 -8.77 -11.93
C HIS A 48 -0.62 -7.62 -12.55
N LEU A 49 -0.41 -6.53 -11.80
CA LEU A 49 0.45 -5.41 -12.26
C LEU A 49 1.89 -5.87 -12.45
N LEU A 50 2.45 -6.62 -11.51
CA LEU A 50 3.81 -7.14 -11.58
C LEU A 50 4.01 -8.03 -12.82
N ARG A 51 3.10 -8.97 -13.06
CA ARG A 51 3.15 -9.83 -14.27
C ARG A 51 3.05 -9.03 -15.58
N SER A 52 2.33 -7.90 -15.58
CA SER A 52 2.21 -7.04 -16.76
C SER A 52 3.55 -6.38 -17.16
N LEU A 53 4.52 -6.31 -16.26
CA LEU A 53 5.87 -5.80 -16.52
C LEU A 53 6.73 -6.76 -17.37
N ARG A 54 6.33 -8.04 -17.45
CA ARG A 54 7.02 -9.09 -18.23
C ARG A 54 8.51 -9.24 -17.89
N LEU A 55 8.86 -9.03 -16.62
CA LEU A 55 10.22 -9.24 -16.13
C LEU A 55 10.50 -10.74 -15.99
N THR A 56 11.73 -11.15 -16.29
CA THR A 56 12.17 -12.55 -16.15
C THR A 56 12.86 -12.72 -14.81
N ASN A 57 12.26 -13.50 -13.91
CA ASN A 57 12.78 -13.82 -12.57
C ASN A 57 13.35 -12.61 -11.81
N PRO A 58 12.55 -11.54 -11.60
CA PRO A 58 13.02 -10.31 -10.99
C PRO A 58 13.41 -10.47 -9.51
N GLU A 59 14.38 -9.67 -9.05
CA GLU A 59 14.64 -9.46 -7.63
C GLU A 59 13.56 -8.54 -7.06
N ILE A 60 12.81 -9.01 -6.07
CA ILE A 60 11.65 -8.31 -5.51
C ILE A 60 11.86 -8.06 -4.02
N LEU A 61 11.70 -6.82 -3.57
CA LEU A 61 11.62 -6.48 -2.16
C LEU A 61 10.15 -6.21 -1.77
N ASP A 62 9.61 -7.01 -0.85
CA ASP A 62 8.33 -6.74 -0.20
C ASP A 62 8.58 -5.93 1.08
N PHE A 63 8.24 -4.68 1.02
CA PHE A 63 8.61 -3.67 1.99
C PHE A 63 7.46 -3.39 2.96
N GLY A 64 7.61 -3.78 4.23
CA GLY A 64 6.52 -3.88 5.20
C GLY A 64 5.71 -5.16 4.96
N CYS A 65 6.41 -6.31 4.91
CA CYS A 65 5.83 -7.59 4.52
C CYS A 65 4.90 -8.21 5.58
N GLY A 66 4.92 -7.70 6.82
CA GLY A 66 4.16 -8.25 7.94
C GLY A 66 4.43 -9.74 8.13
N THR A 67 3.37 -10.55 8.16
CA THR A 67 3.44 -12.00 8.37
C THR A 67 3.92 -12.80 7.15
N GLY A 68 4.37 -12.16 6.09
CA GLY A 68 5.05 -12.78 4.94
C GLY A 68 4.14 -13.45 3.90
N TRP A 69 2.84 -13.52 4.11
CA TRP A 69 1.90 -14.20 3.20
C TRP A 69 1.98 -13.67 1.76
N PHE A 70 2.23 -12.37 1.59
CA PHE A 70 2.31 -11.76 0.26
C PHE A 70 3.70 -11.90 -0.35
N THR A 71 4.75 -11.85 0.47
CA THR A 71 6.12 -12.17 0.02
C THR A 71 6.20 -13.57 -0.55
N GLU A 72 5.51 -14.51 0.09
CA GLU A 72 5.38 -15.88 -0.42
C GLU A 72 4.70 -15.90 -1.81
N GLN A 73 3.60 -15.18 -2.01
CA GLN A 73 2.98 -15.06 -3.35
C GLN A 73 3.93 -14.41 -4.38
N LEU A 74 4.73 -13.43 -3.98
CA LEU A 74 5.73 -12.81 -4.85
C LEU A 74 6.85 -13.77 -5.22
N SER A 75 7.20 -14.74 -4.36
CA SER A 75 8.23 -15.75 -4.64
C SER A 75 7.87 -16.66 -5.82
N HIS A 76 6.59 -16.77 -6.18
CA HIS A 76 6.14 -17.45 -7.39
C HIS A 76 6.30 -16.63 -8.69
N VAL A 77 6.71 -15.36 -8.57
CA VAL A 77 6.88 -14.46 -9.72
C VAL A 77 8.34 -14.07 -9.93
N GLY A 78 9.14 -14.10 -8.87
CA GLY A 78 10.56 -13.76 -8.88
C GLY A 78 11.25 -14.13 -7.58
N ARG A 79 12.48 -13.68 -7.38
CA ARG A 79 13.21 -13.86 -6.12
C ARG A 79 12.78 -12.79 -5.12
N ALA A 80 11.83 -13.14 -4.25
CA ALA A 80 11.26 -12.22 -3.28
C ALA A 80 11.99 -12.27 -1.93
N THR A 81 12.20 -11.09 -1.34
CA THR A 81 12.69 -10.90 0.05
C THR A 81 11.69 -10.04 0.80
N GLY A 82 11.26 -10.48 1.97
CA GLY A 82 10.38 -9.70 2.86
C GLY A 82 11.16 -8.91 3.90
N LEU A 83 10.77 -7.66 4.14
CA LEU A 83 11.30 -6.82 5.20
C LEU A 83 10.18 -6.19 6.01
N ASP A 84 10.25 -6.28 7.33
CA ASP A 84 9.31 -5.61 8.24
C ASP A 84 10.02 -5.13 9.51
N LEU A 85 9.41 -4.15 10.18
CA LEU A 85 9.88 -3.62 11.46
C LEU A 85 9.61 -4.58 12.62
N SER A 86 8.56 -5.41 12.53
CA SER A 86 8.06 -6.30 13.55
C SER A 86 8.90 -7.59 13.63
N ASP A 87 9.56 -7.80 14.76
CA ASP A 87 10.29 -9.05 15.01
C ASP A 87 9.33 -10.25 15.13
N ALA A 88 8.16 -10.06 15.73
CA ALA A 88 7.14 -11.10 15.87
C ALA A 88 6.61 -11.54 14.51
N ALA A 89 6.31 -10.58 13.62
CA ALA A 89 5.86 -10.87 12.25
C ALA A 89 6.90 -11.68 11.46
N ILE A 90 8.16 -11.26 11.52
CA ILE A 90 9.25 -11.93 10.80
C ILE A 90 9.55 -13.31 11.37
N THR A 91 9.47 -13.48 12.69
CA THR A 91 9.59 -14.81 13.32
C THR A 91 8.52 -15.76 12.80
N TYR A 92 7.26 -15.30 12.75
CA TYR A 92 6.16 -16.06 12.19
C TYR A 92 6.36 -16.35 10.69
N ALA A 93 6.77 -15.35 9.91
CA ALA A 93 6.99 -15.50 8.47
C ALA A 93 8.06 -16.55 8.15
N LYS A 94 9.20 -16.52 8.85
CA LYS A 94 10.29 -17.51 8.72
C LYS A 94 9.84 -18.93 9.05
N ALA A 95 9.02 -19.08 10.10
CA ALA A 95 8.51 -20.38 10.51
C ALA A 95 7.48 -20.93 9.50
N THR A 96 6.65 -20.03 8.92
CA THR A 96 5.57 -20.42 8.01
C THR A 96 6.04 -20.63 6.57
N TYR A 97 7.01 -19.82 6.10
CA TYR A 97 7.53 -19.82 4.73
C TYR A 97 9.07 -19.94 4.70
N PRO A 98 9.64 -21.07 5.15
CA PRO A 98 11.09 -21.22 5.36
C PRO A 98 11.93 -21.11 4.09
N HIS A 99 11.32 -21.21 2.91
CA HIS A 99 11.97 -21.07 1.60
C HIS A 99 12.09 -19.62 1.13
N VAL A 100 11.46 -18.65 1.85
CA VAL A 100 11.48 -17.22 1.52
C VAL A 100 12.39 -16.49 2.49
N PRO A 101 13.32 -15.64 2.05
CA PRO A 101 14.14 -14.82 2.93
C PRO A 101 13.32 -13.69 3.55
N PHE A 102 13.41 -13.55 4.89
CA PHE A 102 12.78 -12.48 5.67
C PHE A 102 13.78 -11.78 6.57
N ILE A 103 13.68 -10.46 6.70
CA ILE A 103 14.57 -9.60 7.47
C ILE A 103 13.74 -8.73 8.40
N ALA A 104 14.02 -8.84 9.72
CA ALA A 104 13.47 -7.93 10.72
C ALA A 104 14.39 -6.70 10.81
N ALA A 105 13.95 -5.54 10.36
CA ALA A 105 14.77 -4.34 10.44
C ALA A 105 13.94 -3.05 10.25
N ASN A 106 14.47 -1.96 10.83
CA ASN A 106 14.06 -0.64 10.44
C ASN A 106 14.70 -0.29 9.10
N LEU A 107 13.86 0.06 8.13
CA LEU A 107 14.30 0.48 6.81
C LEU A 107 15.34 1.59 6.83
N PHE A 108 15.17 2.57 7.73
CA PHE A 108 16.05 3.73 7.78
C PHE A 108 17.44 3.40 8.34
N GLU A 109 17.58 2.30 9.06
CA GLU A 109 18.83 1.83 9.67
C GLU A 109 19.53 0.77 8.82
N LEU A 110 18.78 -0.02 8.06
CA LEU A 110 19.34 -1.11 7.28
C LEU A 110 20.11 -0.60 6.07
N SER A 111 21.38 -1.00 5.96
CA SER A 111 22.20 -0.75 4.77
C SER A 111 21.98 -1.84 3.74
N PHE A 112 20.95 -1.69 2.90
CA PHE A 112 20.87 -2.47 1.68
C PHE A 112 21.91 -2.01 0.68
N PRO A 113 22.48 -2.91 -0.12
CA PRO A 113 23.22 -2.52 -1.32
C PRO A 113 22.33 -1.62 -2.20
N VAL A 114 22.93 -0.61 -2.80
CA VAL A 114 22.23 0.23 -3.77
C VAL A 114 21.92 -0.60 -5.02
N GLU A 115 20.79 -0.28 -5.66
CA GLU A 115 20.44 -0.85 -6.97
C GLU A 115 20.37 -2.39 -7.02
N GLN A 116 19.84 -2.98 -5.96
CA GLN A 116 19.74 -4.44 -5.83
C GLN A 116 18.46 -5.00 -6.46
N PHE A 117 17.33 -4.29 -6.36
CA PHE A 117 16.01 -4.82 -6.69
C PHE A 117 15.47 -4.31 -8.03
N ASP A 118 14.88 -5.22 -8.81
CA ASP A 118 14.15 -4.86 -10.02
C ASP A 118 12.78 -4.26 -9.68
N VAL A 119 12.17 -4.75 -8.59
CA VAL A 119 10.86 -4.29 -8.11
C VAL A 119 10.87 -4.13 -6.59
N VAL A 120 10.30 -3.04 -6.12
CA VAL A 120 9.88 -2.89 -4.71
C VAL A 120 8.37 -2.85 -4.66
N VAL A 121 7.79 -3.68 -3.81
CA VAL A 121 6.37 -3.60 -3.44
C VAL A 121 6.26 -3.05 -2.03
N SER A 122 5.36 -2.10 -1.81
CA SER A 122 5.10 -1.51 -0.50
C SER A 122 3.59 -1.39 -0.28
N GLN A 123 3.06 -2.20 0.64
CA GLN A 123 1.63 -2.25 0.89
C GLN A 123 1.26 -1.58 2.20
N GLU A 124 0.54 -0.45 2.14
CA GLU A 124 -0.02 0.28 3.28
C GLU A 124 1.04 0.77 4.31
N VAL A 125 2.31 0.87 3.92
CA VAL A 125 3.41 1.31 4.81
C VAL A 125 3.52 2.82 4.85
N LEU A 126 3.35 3.49 3.70
CA LEU A 126 3.56 4.94 3.55
C LEU A 126 2.81 5.78 4.60
N ALA A 127 1.61 5.36 4.97
CA ALA A 127 0.79 6.06 5.97
C ALA A 127 1.35 5.98 7.39
N HIS A 128 2.30 5.10 7.64
CA HIS A 128 2.85 4.79 8.96
C HIS A 128 4.30 5.25 9.16
N VAL A 129 4.86 5.94 8.18
CA VAL A 129 6.23 6.48 8.26
C VAL A 129 6.21 7.96 8.63
N GLN A 130 7.19 8.39 9.41
CA GLN A 130 7.31 9.78 9.87
C GLN A 130 7.66 10.74 8.72
N ASP A 131 8.56 10.30 7.85
CA ASP A 131 9.02 11.06 6.68
C ASP A 131 8.77 10.27 5.40
N PRO A 132 7.60 10.48 4.75
CA PRO A 132 7.28 9.86 3.48
C PRO A 132 8.24 10.19 2.34
N ALA A 133 8.91 11.36 2.35
CA ALA A 133 9.85 11.73 1.32
C ALA A 133 11.16 10.92 1.46
N ALA A 134 11.73 10.88 2.66
CA ALA A 134 12.90 10.04 2.97
C ALA A 134 12.61 8.56 2.71
N TYR A 135 11.40 8.11 2.99
CA TYR A 135 10.94 6.76 2.68
C TYR A 135 11.02 6.44 1.17
N LEU A 136 10.47 7.31 0.33
CA LEU A 136 10.52 7.14 -1.12
C LEU A 136 11.95 7.26 -1.68
N ASP A 137 12.79 8.11 -1.09
CA ASP A 137 14.21 8.21 -1.44
C ASP A 137 14.95 6.89 -1.12
N ARG A 138 14.62 6.27 0.01
CA ARG A 138 15.21 4.98 0.39
C ARG A 138 14.81 3.87 -0.58
N ILE A 139 13.53 3.82 -0.96
CA ILE A 139 13.06 2.89 -1.99
C ILE A 139 13.79 3.12 -3.32
N ALA A 140 13.92 4.38 -3.74
CA ALA A 140 14.62 4.70 -4.98
C ALA A 140 16.09 4.26 -4.97
N ARG A 141 16.77 4.31 -3.82
CA ARG A 141 18.18 3.88 -3.68
C ARG A 141 18.37 2.37 -3.86
N VAL A 142 17.44 1.55 -3.32
CA VAL A 142 17.55 0.09 -3.41
C VAL A 142 17.09 -0.46 -4.76
N LEU A 143 16.28 0.30 -5.50
CA LEU A 143 15.86 -0.05 -6.85
C LEU A 143 16.99 0.15 -7.86
N LYS A 144 17.17 -0.80 -8.74
CA LYS A 144 18.01 -0.68 -9.93
C LYS A 144 17.60 0.53 -10.79
N PRO A 145 18.48 1.06 -11.66
CA PRO A 145 18.07 1.99 -12.69
C PRO A 145 16.90 1.44 -13.50
N ASN A 146 15.89 2.25 -13.76
CA ASN A 146 14.62 1.83 -14.40
C ASN A 146 13.80 0.77 -13.64
N GLY A 147 14.17 0.40 -12.41
CA GLY A 147 13.39 -0.49 -11.55
C GLY A 147 12.01 0.06 -11.21
N PHE A 148 11.11 -0.79 -10.73
CA PHE A 148 9.71 -0.47 -10.54
C PHE A 148 9.32 -0.43 -9.07
N LEU A 149 8.47 0.51 -8.72
CA LEU A 149 7.78 0.60 -7.45
C LEU A 149 6.29 0.33 -7.65
N ILE A 150 5.74 -0.63 -6.90
CA ILE A 150 4.29 -0.79 -6.73
C ILE A 150 3.98 -0.40 -5.28
N ILE A 151 3.25 0.69 -5.10
CA ILE A 151 2.92 1.21 -3.77
C ILE A 151 1.43 1.33 -3.58
N THR A 152 0.96 0.96 -2.38
CA THR A 152 -0.43 1.16 -1.99
C THR A 152 -0.55 2.05 -0.77
N SER A 153 -1.65 2.76 -0.68
CA SER A 153 -2.01 3.58 0.47
C SER A 153 -3.52 3.70 0.59
N ALA A 154 -4.01 3.72 1.81
CA ALA A 154 -5.41 3.95 2.07
C ALA A 154 -5.85 5.33 1.56
N ASN A 155 -7.04 5.39 0.95
CA ASN A 155 -7.57 6.58 0.30
C ASN A 155 -8.39 7.44 1.28
N PRO A 156 -7.90 8.61 1.71
CA PRO A 156 -8.63 9.45 2.67
C PRO A 156 -10.02 9.86 2.16
N LEU A 157 -10.18 10.05 0.85
CA LEU A 157 -11.48 10.36 0.25
C LEU A 157 -12.56 9.33 0.61
N VAL A 158 -12.20 8.05 0.67
CA VAL A 158 -13.12 6.94 1.01
C VAL A 158 -13.20 6.75 2.52
N ILE A 159 -12.05 6.75 3.22
CA ILE A 159 -11.98 6.52 4.67
C ILE A 159 -12.86 7.51 5.42
N GLU A 160 -12.82 8.78 5.09
CA GLU A 160 -13.63 9.82 5.72
C GLU A 160 -15.14 9.64 5.48
N ARG A 161 -15.51 8.88 4.44
CA ARG A 161 -16.89 8.64 4.00
C ARG A 161 -17.34 7.20 4.16
N TRP A 162 -16.68 6.48 5.06
CA TRP A 162 -17.03 5.11 5.41
C TRP A 162 -17.37 5.02 6.90
N THR A 163 -18.50 4.38 7.25
CA THR A 163 -18.99 4.32 8.63
C THR A 163 -18.23 3.29 9.45
N ASP A 164 -17.96 2.12 8.86
CA ASP A 164 -17.26 1.02 9.52
C ASP A 164 -15.74 1.17 9.41
N ARG A 165 -15.20 2.07 10.21
CA ARG A 165 -13.75 2.37 10.22
C ARG A 165 -12.92 1.40 11.06
N GLY A 166 -13.56 0.50 11.82
CA GLY A 166 -12.91 -0.36 12.79
C GLY A 166 -12.34 0.39 14.01
N PRO A 167 -12.04 -0.34 15.10
CA PRO A 167 -11.57 0.26 16.37
C PRO A 167 -10.11 0.76 16.37
N ASP A 168 -9.29 0.42 15.39
CA ASP A 168 -7.83 0.58 15.40
C ASP A 168 -7.32 2.00 15.08
N TYR A 169 -8.15 3.03 15.17
CA TYR A 169 -7.81 4.34 14.61
C TYR A 169 -6.95 5.26 15.49
N ALA A 170 -6.68 4.94 16.77
CA ALA A 170 -6.19 5.95 17.72
C ALA A 170 -4.68 5.92 18.05
N ALA A 171 -3.94 4.83 17.81
CA ALA A 171 -2.71 4.58 18.55
C ALA A 171 -1.38 4.73 17.81
N HIS A 172 -1.35 5.04 16.49
CA HIS A 172 -0.08 5.12 15.74
C HIS A 172 -0.14 6.12 14.57
N ILE A 173 1.00 6.35 13.92
CA ILE A 173 1.09 7.30 12.80
C ILE A 173 0.12 6.91 11.68
N LYS A 174 -0.71 7.87 11.27
CA LYS A 174 -1.64 7.73 10.13
C LYS A 174 -1.60 8.99 9.27
N LEU A 175 -0.64 9.04 8.38
CA LEU A 175 -0.49 10.11 7.40
C LEU A 175 -1.11 9.66 6.08
N PHE A 176 -2.44 9.70 5.99
CA PHE A 176 -3.11 9.38 4.74
C PHE A 176 -2.87 10.46 3.70
N VAL A 177 -2.41 10.04 2.53
CA VAL A 177 -2.13 10.91 1.40
C VAL A 177 -3.19 10.76 0.33
N SER A 178 -3.70 11.87 -0.17
CA SER A 178 -4.64 11.88 -1.29
C SER A 178 -3.96 11.37 -2.58
N ARG A 179 -4.77 10.97 -3.56
CA ARG A 179 -4.28 10.56 -4.88
C ARG A 179 -3.36 11.61 -5.54
N ARG A 180 -3.69 12.91 -5.36
CA ARG A 180 -2.87 14.00 -5.89
C ARG A 180 -1.54 14.13 -5.18
N GLU A 181 -1.54 14.04 -3.86
CA GLU A 181 -0.33 14.11 -3.03
C GLU A 181 0.58 12.93 -3.30
N LEU A 182 0.05 11.70 -3.30
CA LEU A 182 0.83 10.50 -3.64
C LEU A 182 1.49 10.65 -5.02
N LYS A 183 0.73 11.12 -6.02
CA LYS A 183 1.27 11.36 -7.36
C LYS A 183 2.37 12.43 -7.37
N ARG A 184 2.20 13.51 -6.61
CA ARG A 184 3.19 14.58 -6.49
C ARG A 184 4.47 14.08 -5.84
N MET A 185 4.37 13.34 -4.75
CA MET A 185 5.51 12.76 -4.04
C MET A 185 6.27 11.78 -4.92
N LEU A 186 5.58 10.85 -5.57
CA LEU A 186 6.20 9.89 -6.47
C LEU A 186 6.95 10.56 -7.62
N ARG A 187 6.42 11.65 -8.18
CA ARG A 187 7.03 12.33 -9.33
C ARG A 187 8.42 12.94 -9.05
N GLN A 188 8.81 13.08 -7.80
CA GLN A 188 10.15 13.59 -7.44
C GLN A 188 11.26 12.59 -7.81
N ARG A 189 11.01 11.29 -7.70
CA ARG A 189 11.97 10.20 -7.94
C ARG A 189 11.54 9.20 -9.01
N PHE A 190 10.26 9.19 -9.34
CA PHE A 190 9.65 8.18 -10.20
C PHE A 190 8.84 8.78 -11.33
N ARG A 191 8.74 8.05 -12.44
CA ARG A 191 7.75 8.26 -13.48
C ARG A 191 6.53 7.40 -13.13
N VAL A 192 5.40 8.02 -12.79
CA VAL A 192 4.16 7.31 -12.51
C VAL A 192 3.59 6.77 -13.82
N LEU A 193 3.56 5.44 -13.95
CA LEU A 193 3.07 4.74 -15.15
C LEU A 193 1.58 4.49 -15.08
N ARG A 194 1.09 4.08 -13.91
CA ARG A 194 -0.32 3.81 -13.67
C ARG A 194 -0.71 4.21 -12.26
N MET A 195 -1.92 4.72 -12.10
CA MET A 195 -2.51 4.99 -10.80
C MET A 195 -4.00 4.66 -10.85
N THR A 196 -4.41 3.77 -9.97
CA THR A 196 -5.79 3.30 -9.84
C THR A 196 -6.16 3.21 -8.37
N SER A 197 -7.37 2.80 -8.10
CA SER A 197 -7.81 2.39 -6.76
C SER A 197 -8.55 1.06 -6.86
N ILE A 198 -8.78 0.43 -5.73
CA ILE A 198 -9.58 -0.81 -5.65
C ILE A 198 -10.56 -0.72 -4.50
N MET A 199 -11.61 -1.54 -4.57
CA MET A 199 -12.66 -1.64 -3.55
C MET A 199 -13.40 -0.31 -3.35
N PRO A 200 -14.30 0.05 -4.27
CA PRO A 200 -15.13 1.25 -4.15
C PRO A 200 -16.19 1.04 -3.07
N ILE A 201 -15.78 1.26 -1.82
CA ILE A 201 -16.63 1.22 -0.63
C ILE A 201 -16.87 2.66 -0.16
N GLY A 202 -17.81 2.84 0.74
CA GLY A 202 -18.19 4.14 1.27
C GLY A 202 -19.71 4.27 1.26
N ASP A 203 -20.24 4.89 2.31
CA ASP A 203 -21.68 4.92 2.60
C ASP A 203 -22.16 6.31 2.98
N ARG A 204 -21.28 7.33 2.92
CA ARG A 204 -21.60 8.72 3.28
C ARG A 204 -21.42 9.67 2.10
N GLY A 205 -22.15 10.77 2.14
CA GLY A 205 -22.11 11.80 1.11
C GLY A 205 -22.42 11.23 -0.29
N PHE A 206 -21.69 11.64 -1.28
CA PHE A 206 -21.89 11.20 -2.67
C PHE A 206 -21.63 9.68 -2.87
N PHE A 207 -20.86 9.02 -1.99
CA PHE A 207 -20.67 7.57 -2.05
C PHE A 207 -21.95 6.77 -1.86
N ARG A 208 -22.96 7.33 -1.16
CA ARG A 208 -24.30 6.72 -1.09
C ARG A 208 -24.93 6.55 -2.46
N LEU A 209 -24.69 7.50 -3.38
CA LEU A 209 -25.16 7.38 -4.77
C LEU A 209 -24.26 6.44 -5.56
N VAL A 210 -22.95 6.63 -5.50
CA VAL A 210 -21.96 5.80 -6.23
C VAL A 210 -22.12 4.31 -5.89
N ASN A 211 -22.39 3.99 -4.62
CA ASN A 211 -22.52 2.62 -4.11
C ASN A 211 -23.98 2.21 -3.85
N SER A 212 -24.96 3.01 -4.32
CA SER A 212 -26.37 2.66 -4.20
C SER A 212 -26.68 1.36 -4.92
N TYR A 213 -27.23 0.40 -4.20
CA TYR A 213 -27.67 -0.88 -4.77
C TYR A 213 -28.66 -0.67 -5.91
N LYS A 214 -29.69 0.17 -5.71
CA LYS A 214 -30.72 0.46 -6.72
C LYS A 214 -30.13 1.05 -7.98
N LEU A 215 -29.22 2.05 -7.85
CA LEU A 215 -28.58 2.69 -8.98
C LEU A 215 -27.66 1.71 -9.73
N ASN A 216 -26.83 0.96 -9.01
CA ASN A 216 -25.91 0.00 -9.61
C ASN A 216 -26.67 -1.16 -10.28
N THR A 217 -27.80 -1.60 -9.73
CA THR A 217 -28.66 -2.61 -10.36
C THR A 217 -29.29 -2.06 -11.65
N ALA A 218 -29.84 -0.85 -11.62
CA ALA A 218 -30.40 -0.20 -12.83
C ALA A 218 -29.34 -0.01 -13.92
N LEU A 219 -28.15 0.49 -13.56
CA LEU A 219 -27.02 0.62 -14.49
C LEU A 219 -26.52 -0.73 -15.00
N GLY A 220 -26.63 -1.78 -14.19
CA GLY A 220 -26.21 -3.14 -14.51
C GLY A 220 -26.99 -3.77 -15.68
N TRP A 221 -28.19 -3.26 -16.00
CA TRP A 221 -28.95 -3.65 -17.20
C TRP A 221 -28.30 -3.20 -18.51
N VAL A 222 -27.52 -2.11 -18.46
CA VAL A 222 -26.85 -1.52 -19.63
C VAL A 222 -25.34 -1.77 -19.61
N ILE A 223 -24.73 -1.68 -18.43
CA ILE A 223 -23.28 -1.81 -18.23
C ILE A 223 -23.01 -2.99 -17.29
N PRO A 224 -22.31 -4.06 -17.72
CA PRO A 224 -21.98 -5.17 -16.84
C PRO A 224 -21.29 -4.68 -15.56
N PRO A 225 -21.65 -5.20 -14.36
CA PRO A 225 -21.16 -4.72 -13.06
C PRO A 225 -19.64 -4.60 -12.97
N ARG A 226 -18.91 -5.53 -13.59
CA ARG A 226 -17.43 -5.51 -13.66
C ARG A 226 -16.86 -4.24 -14.32
N TYR A 227 -17.53 -3.67 -15.30
CA TYR A 227 -17.08 -2.44 -15.95
C TYR A 227 -17.43 -1.21 -15.10
N LEU A 228 -18.57 -1.23 -14.44
CA LEU A 228 -18.97 -0.17 -13.51
C LEU A 228 -17.98 -0.08 -12.34
N GLU A 229 -17.58 -1.19 -11.76
CA GLU A 229 -16.53 -1.21 -10.73
C GLU A 229 -15.19 -0.68 -11.26
N ARG A 230 -14.75 -1.12 -12.44
CA ARG A 230 -13.51 -0.62 -13.06
C ARG A 230 -13.53 0.90 -13.28
N VAL A 231 -14.65 1.45 -13.69
CA VAL A 231 -14.78 2.92 -13.84
C VAL A 231 -14.63 3.62 -12.50
N LYS A 232 -15.28 3.12 -11.44
CA LYS A 232 -15.13 3.65 -10.08
C LYS A 232 -13.68 3.57 -9.60
N GLU A 233 -13.03 2.43 -9.80
CA GLU A 233 -11.64 2.19 -9.43
C GLU A 233 -10.69 3.12 -10.20
N TRP A 234 -10.88 3.27 -11.50
CA TRP A 234 -10.11 4.18 -12.34
C TRP A 234 -10.31 5.64 -11.93
N ALA A 235 -11.53 6.03 -11.58
CA ALA A 235 -11.86 7.37 -11.08
C ALA A 235 -11.23 7.68 -9.71
N GLY A 236 -10.66 6.67 -9.02
CA GLY A 236 -10.03 6.85 -7.71
C GLY A 236 -11.00 6.79 -6.55
N LEU A 237 -12.15 6.13 -6.74
CA LEU A 237 -13.20 6.00 -5.73
C LEU A 237 -13.05 4.73 -4.87
N GLY A 238 -11.96 3.98 -5.04
CA GLY A 238 -11.66 2.80 -4.23
C GLY A 238 -10.97 3.15 -2.90
N TYR A 239 -11.11 2.26 -1.92
CA TYR A 239 -10.54 2.37 -0.57
C TYR A 239 -9.01 2.39 -0.58
N THR A 240 -8.38 1.56 -1.40
CA THR A 240 -6.92 1.52 -1.53
C THR A 240 -6.49 2.16 -2.85
N LEU A 241 -5.63 3.15 -2.78
CA LEU A 241 -4.89 3.67 -3.92
C LEU A 241 -3.75 2.73 -4.27
N ILE A 242 -3.53 2.50 -5.56
CA ILE A 242 -2.40 1.71 -6.07
C ILE A 242 -1.68 2.53 -7.14
N ALA A 243 -0.37 2.66 -7.00
CA ALA A 243 0.47 3.28 -8.01
C ALA A 243 1.57 2.31 -8.48
N LEU A 244 1.73 2.19 -9.79
CA LEU A 244 2.90 1.63 -10.45
C LEU A 244 3.75 2.78 -10.96
N ALA A 245 5.00 2.81 -10.56
CA ALA A 245 5.94 3.86 -10.93
C ALA A 245 7.31 3.26 -11.26
N GLN A 246 8.07 3.93 -12.11
CA GLN A 246 9.40 3.52 -12.52
C GLN A 246 10.43 4.53 -12.03
N LYS A 247 11.54 4.05 -11.43
CA LYS A 247 12.65 4.91 -11.00
C LYS A 247 13.15 5.73 -12.19
N ARG A 248 13.33 7.03 -11.95
CA ARG A 248 14.01 7.90 -12.93
C ARG A 248 15.52 7.65 -12.86
N VAL A 249 16.16 7.64 -13.99
CA VAL A 249 17.62 7.61 -14.12
C VAL A 249 18.18 8.98 -13.84
#